data_52b7f7affec09294411d197cfb61ea69
#
_entry.id   52b7f7affec09294411d197cfb61ea69
#
_cell.length_a   1.000
_cell.length_b   1.000
_cell.length_c   1.000
_cell.angle_alpha   90.00
_cell.angle_beta   90.00
_cell.angle_gamma   90.00
#
_symmetry.space_group_name_H-M   'P 1'
#
loop_
_entity.id
_entity.type
_entity.pdbx_description
1 polymer ?
#
loop_
_entity_poly.entity_id
_entity_poly.type
_entity_poly.pdbx_seq_one_letter_code
_entity_poly.pdbx_strand_id
1 'polypeptide(L)'
;MGGYGAIVDPIRNPYAPGAGQRPPELAGRDRELAQFDVTLERVAAGRPERSMVVSGLRGVGKTVLLNALRGQAVKRAWGTGKIEARPDQSVRLPVAQAVHAAVREVGHRHRDPDRVDAVAGVVKAFALRTELKDRKGIRWNGATDVAAAKGRADSGDLELDLVELFTDVAELGRDLGVGVA
;
A
#
# COMPACT_ATOMS: atom_id res chain seq x y z
N MET A 1 -25.34 42.84 -25.12
CA MET A 1 -25.27 41.38 -25.00
C MET A 1 -24.20 41.05 -23.99
N GLY A 2 -24.61 40.87 -22.73
CA GLY A 2 -23.70 40.59 -21.61
C GLY A 2 -23.52 39.09 -21.44
N GLY A 3 -22.29 38.62 -21.61
CA GLY A 3 -21.93 37.25 -21.32
C GLY A 3 -21.93 37.00 -19.80
N TYR A 4 -22.84 36.17 -19.32
CA TYR A 4 -22.81 35.62 -17.96
C TYR A 4 -21.71 34.53 -17.87
N GLY A 5 -20.47 34.98 -17.69
CA GLY A 5 -19.45 34.07 -17.16
C GLY A 5 -19.73 33.86 -15.66
N ALA A 6 -20.34 32.77 -15.30
CA ALA A 6 -20.41 32.37 -13.89
C ALA A 6 -18.98 32.27 -13.38
N ILE A 7 -18.55 33.24 -12.57
CA ILE A 7 -17.24 33.19 -11.88
C ILE A 7 -17.40 32.11 -10.84
N VAL A 8 -16.90 30.91 -11.16
CA VAL A 8 -16.79 29.82 -10.18
C VAL A 8 -15.74 30.24 -9.16
N ASP A 9 -16.17 30.44 -7.93
CA ASP A 9 -15.26 30.70 -6.81
C ASP A 9 -14.24 29.56 -6.68
N PRO A 10 -12.94 29.80 -6.93
CA PRO A 10 -11.95 28.74 -6.91
C PRO A 10 -11.75 28.11 -5.53
N ILE A 11 -12.11 28.82 -4.45
CA ILE A 11 -12.02 28.32 -3.07
C ILE A 11 -13.20 27.41 -2.75
N ARG A 12 -14.37 27.69 -3.31
CA ARG A 12 -15.61 26.93 -3.08
C ARG A 12 -15.88 25.88 -4.16
N ASN A 13 -15.06 25.84 -5.20
CA ASN A 13 -15.21 24.85 -6.27
C ASN A 13 -14.91 23.43 -5.71
N PRO A 14 -15.91 22.54 -5.65
CA PRO A 14 -15.70 21.17 -5.15
C PRO A 14 -14.94 20.29 -6.12
N TYR A 15 -14.72 20.74 -7.35
CA TYR A 15 -14.01 20.00 -8.38
C TYR A 15 -12.53 20.35 -8.37
N ALA A 16 -11.70 19.44 -7.85
CA ALA A 16 -10.25 19.55 -7.93
C ALA A 16 -9.72 18.76 -9.13
N PRO A 17 -9.06 19.41 -10.11
CA PRO A 17 -8.43 18.68 -11.21
C PRO A 17 -7.23 17.90 -10.69
N GLY A 18 -7.22 16.58 -10.93
CA GLY A 18 -6.11 15.71 -10.55
C GLY A 18 -6.51 14.23 -10.48
N ALA A 19 -5.57 13.34 -10.84
CA ALA A 19 -5.79 11.92 -10.75
C ALA A 19 -5.84 11.48 -9.25
N GLY A 20 -6.93 10.82 -8.85
CA GLY A 20 -7.09 10.28 -7.49
C GLY A 20 -7.51 11.30 -6.43
N GLN A 21 -7.84 12.56 -6.81
CA GLN A 21 -8.47 13.51 -5.91
C GLN A 21 -9.84 12.97 -5.46
N ARG A 22 -10.12 13.10 -4.16
CA ARG A 22 -11.40 12.65 -3.60
C ARG A 22 -12.50 13.62 -4.05
N PRO A 23 -13.52 13.15 -4.79
CA PRO A 23 -14.68 13.98 -5.08
C PRO A 23 -15.44 14.28 -3.78
N PRO A 24 -16.28 15.32 -3.76
CA PRO A 24 -17.14 15.63 -2.61
C PRO A 24 -17.97 14.43 -2.17
N GLU A 25 -18.35 13.57 -3.11
CA GLU A 25 -19.16 12.39 -2.88
C GLU A 25 -18.62 11.21 -3.70
N LEU A 26 -18.47 10.05 -3.05
CA LEU A 26 -18.13 8.76 -3.68
C LEU A 26 -19.44 8.02 -4.01
N ALA A 27 -20.31 8.66 -4.80
CA ALA A 27 -21.61 8.12 -5.14
C ALA A 27 -21.51 6.71 -5.74
N GLY A 28 -22.33 5.77 -5.23
CA GLY A 28 -22.44 4.41 -5.74
C GLY A 28 -21.27 3.47 -5.41
N ARG A 29 -20.44 3.81 -4.41
CA ARG A 29 -19.30 2.98 -3.95
C ARG A 29 -19.45 2.46 -2.53
N ASP A 30 -20.63 2.63 -1.92
CA ASP A 30 -20.89 2.24 -0.54
C ASP A 30 -20.72 0.73 -0.34
N ARG A 31 -21.09 -0.06 -1.34
CA ARG A 31 -20.96 -1.52 -1.29
C ARG A 31 -19.51 -1.96 -1.24
N GLU A 32 -18.66 -1.43 -2.12
CA GLU A 32 -17.22 -1.75 -2.14
C GLU A 32 -16.53 -1.30 -0.86
N LEU A 33 -16.90 -0.13 -0.34
CA LEU A 33 -16.37 0.39 0.92
C LEU A 33 -16.80 -0.50 2.10
N ALA A 34 -18.07 -0.89 2.19
CA ALA A 34 -18.56 -1.78 3.24
C ALA A 34 -17.95 -3.19 3.16
N GLN A 35 -17.80 -3.73 1.95
CA GLN A 35 -17.16 -5.03 1.76
C GLN A 35 -15.69 -5.02 2.20
N PHE A 36 -14.96 -3.96 1.89
CA PHE A 36 -13.58 -3.83 2.32
C PHE A 36 -13.46 -3.69 3.84
N ASP A 37 -14.38 -2.98 4.47
CA ASP A 37 -14.45 -2.83 5.92
C ASP A 37 -14.63 -4.18 6.62
N VAL A 38 -15.52 -5.01 6.10
CA VAL A 38 -15.70 -6.41 6.56
C VAL A 38 -14.40 -7.23 6.36
N THR A 39 -13.73 -7.05 5.21
CA THR A 39 -12.45 -7.73 4.96
C THR A 39 -11.40 -7.37 6.02
N LEU A 40 -11.26 -6.07 6.34
CA LEU A 40 -10.33 -5.61 7.37
C LEU A 40 -10.65 -6.24 8.75
N GLU A 41 -11.94 -6.27 9.14
CA GLU A 41 -12.36 -6.87 10.40
C GLU A 41 -12.09 -8.37 10.48
N ARG A 42 -12.37 -9.09 9.39
CA ARG A 42 -12.15 -10.54 9.34
C ARG A 42 -10.66 -10.89 9.42
N VAL A 43 -9.82 -10.18 8.67
CA VAL A 43 -8.37 -10.38 8.70
C VAL A 43 -7.80 -10.02 10.08
N ALA A 44 -8.23 -8.92 10.69
CA ALA A 44 -7.83 -8.57 12.06
C ALA A 44 -8.24 -9.63 13.09
N ALA A 45 -9.35 -10.34 12.85
CA ALA A 45 -9.79 -11.47 13.66
C ALA A 45 -9.10 -12.81 13.29
N GLY A 46 -8.02 -12.78 12.50
CA GLY A 46 -7.25 -13.96 12.07
C GLY A 46 -7.98 -14.85 11.05
N ARG A 47 -9.02 -14.34 10.40
CA ARG A 47 -9.77 -15.08 9.37
C ARG A 47 -9.23 -14.70 7.99
N PRO A 48 -8.74 -15.68 7.19
CA PRO A 48 -8.20 -15.39 5.86
C PRO A 48 -9.28 -14.86 4.93
N GLU A 49 -8.93 -13.87 4.14
CA GLU A 49 -9.77 -13.27 3.11
C GLU A 49 -9.02 -13.18 1.78
N ARG A 50 -9.78 -13.14 0.69
CA ARG A 50 -9.21 -12.97 -0.65
C ARG A 50 -8.91 -11.50 -0.91
N SER A 51 -7.87 -11.25 -1.71
CA SER A 51 -7.57 -9.91 -2.21
C SER A 51 -8.73 -9.35 -3.02
N MET A 52 -8.98 -8.05 -2.86
CA MET A 52 -9.99 -7.34 -3.64
C MET A 52 -9.36 -6.83 -4.95
N VAL A 53 -9.98 -7.15 -6.08
CA VAL A 53 -9.59 -6.65 -7.40
C VAL A 53 -10.63 -5.67 -7.90
N VAL A 54 -10.22 -4.43 -8.18
CA VAL A 54 -11.06 -3.38 -8.75
C VAL A 54 -10.79 -3.28 -10.26
N SER A 55 -11.75 -3.70 -11.08
CA SER A 55 -11.68 -3.63 -12.54
C SER A 55 -12.68 -2.61 -13.10
N GLY A 56 -12.48 -2.20 -14.34
CA GLY A 56 -13.37 -1.27 -15.05
C GLY A 56 -12.65 -0.37 -16.04
N LEU A 57 -13.39 0.40 -16.80
CA LEU A 57 -12.88 1.31 -17.83
C LEU A 57 -11.99 2.41 -17.24
N ARG A 58 -11.23 3.07 -18.12
CA ARG A 58 -10.47 4.26 -17.73
C ARG A 58 -11.44 5.38 -17.33
N GLY A 59 -11.10 6.14 -16.29
CA GLY A 59 -11.91 7.29 -15.84
C GLY A 59 -13.05 6.97 -14.86
N VAL A 60 -13.37 5.71 -14.58
CA VAL A 60 -14.48 5.33 -13.67
C VAL A 60 -14.16 5.46 -12.17
N GLY A 61 -13.09 6.15 -11.81
CA GLY A 61 -12.77 6.45 -10.40
C GLY A 61 -12.06 5.35 -9.63
N LYS A 62 -11.44 4.34 -10.29
CA LYS A 62 -10.72 3.26 -9.59
C LYS A 62 -9.67 3.77 -8.61
N THR A 63 -8.84 4.74 -9.01
CA THR A 63 -7.80 5.31 -8.15
C THR A 63 -8.39 6.05 -6.94
N VAL A 64 -9.53 6.71 -7.14
CA VAL A 64 -10.25 7.40 -6.06
C VAL A 64 -10.78 6.38 -5.06
N LEU A 65 -11.38 5.28 -5.54
CA LEU A 65 -11.85 4.18 -4.69
C LEU A 65 -10.68 3.56 -3.92
N LEU A 66 -9.57 3.22 -4.57
CA LEU A 66 -8.38 2.67 -3.89
C LEU A 66 -7.84 3.61 -2.80
N ASN A 67 -7.83 4.92 -3.04
CA ASN A 67 -7.44 5.89 -2.02
C ASN A 67 -8.43 5.93 -0.84
N ALA A 68 -9.72 5.74 -1.11
CA ALA A 68 -10.74 5.68 -0.05
C ALA A 68 -10.62 4.39 0.78
N LEU A 69 -10.41 3.24 0.15
CA LEU A 69 -10.15 1.95 0.82
C LEU A 69 -8.88 2.05 1.69
N ARG A 70 -7.79 2.61 1.15
CA ARG A 70 -6.59 2.90 1.94
C ARG A 70 -6.90 3.77 3.15
N GLY A 71 -7.73 4.80 2.98
CA GLY A 71 -8.17 5.66 4.10
C GLY A 71 -8.92 4.91 5.20
N GLN A 72 -9.70 3.87 4.87
CA GLN A 72 -10.34 3.00 5.84
C GLN A 72 -9.31 2.16 6.61
N ALA A 73 -8.34 1.55 5.93
CA ALA A 73 -7.25 0.80 6.55
C ALA A 73 -6.44 1.67 7.52
N VAL A 74 -6.06 2.89 7.11
CA VAL A 74 -5.36 3.86 7.97
C VAL A 74 -6.15 4.22 9.23
N LYS A 75 -7.47 4.42 9.12
CA LYS A 75 -8.34 4.70 10.28
C LYS A 75 -8.39 3.55 11.28
N ARG A 76 -8.18 2.32 10.81
CA ARG A 76 -8.10 1.11 11.64
C ARG A 76 -6.68 0.80 12.13
N ALA A 77 -5.75 1.73 12.01
CA ALA A 77 -4.35 1.60 12.40
C ALA A 77 -3.55 0.54 11.62
N TRP A 78 -4.03 0.15 10.43
CA TRP A 78 -3.31 -0.74 9.53
C TRP A 78 -2.14 -0.02 8.86
N GLY A 79 -1.07 -0.77 8.61
CA GLY A 79 -0.01 -0.32 7.72
C GLY A 79 -0.48 -0.31 6.27
N THR A 80 -0.13 0.73 5.52
CA THR A 80 -0.58 0.83 4.13
C THR A 80 0.58 1.11 3.18
N GLY A 81 0.59 0.40 2.04
CA GLY A 81 1.47 0.67 0.91
C GLY A 81 0.68 1.02 -0.35
N LYS A 82 1.31 1.73 -1.27
CA LYS A 82 0.75 1.99 -2.59
C LYS A 82 1.84 1.89 -3.63
N ILE A 83 1.59 1.09 -4.65
CA ILE A 83 2.47 0.99 -5.82
C ILE A 83 1.69 1.31 -7.09
N GLU A 84 2.40 1.79 -8.09
CA GLU A 84 1.91 1.93 -9.45
C GLU A 84 2.78 1.06 -10.35
N ALA A 85 2.20 -0.01 -10.88
CA ALA A 85 2.91 -0.93 -11.76
C ALA A 85 3.18 -0.27 -13.11
N ARG A 86 4.42 -0.39 -13.60
CA ARG A 86 4.84 0.07 -14.93
C ARG A 86 5.31 -1.14 -15.73
N PRO A 87 4.95 -1.23 -17.03
CA PRO A 87 5.26 -2.40 -17.85
C PRO A 87 6.75 -2.76 -17.91
N ASP A 88 7.62 -1.75 -17.86
CA ASP A 88 9.07 -1.92 -18.07
C ASP A 88 9.87 -1.91 -16.75
N GLN A 89 9.20 -2.02 -15.62
CA GLN A 89 9.82 -1.95 -14.29
C GLN A 89 9.59 -3.24 -13.50
N SER A 90 10.65 -3.79 -12.89
CA SER A 90 10.49 -4.85 -11.91
C SER A 90 9.61 -4.38 -10.75
N VAL A 91 8.71 -5.24 -10.30
CA VAL A 91 7.82 -4.96 -9.16
C VAL A 91 8.52 -5.09 -7.82
N ARG A 92 9.70 -5.73 -7.76
CA ARG A 92 10.42 -6.03 -6.51
C ARG A 92 10.66 -4.79 -5.67
N LEU A 93 11.29 -3.79 -6.24
CA LEU A 93 11.65 -2.58 -5.48
C LEU A 93 10.44 -1.72 -5.09
N PRO A 94 9.44 -1.46 -5.98
CA PRO A 94 8.20 -0.82 -5.57
C PRO A 94 7.47 -1.55 -4.46
N VAL A 95 7.40 -2.88 -4.50
CA VAL A 95 6.80 -3.68 -3.42
C VAL A 95 7.59 -3.52 -2.13
N ALA A 96 8.92 -3.65 -2.17
CA ALA A 96 9.77 -3.46 -1.00
C ALA A 96 9.55 -2.08 -0.34
N GLN A 97 9.48 -1.02 -1.14
CA GLN A 97 9.24 0.34 -0.63
C GLN A 97 7.86 0.49 0.00
N ALA A 98 6.82 -0.06 -0.65
CA ALA A 98 5.46 -0.01 -0.13
C ALA A 98 5.32 -0.80 1.18
N VAL A 99 5.85 -2.01 1.24
CA VAL A 99 5.85 -2.85 2.45
C VAL A 99 6.67 -2.21 3.57
N HIS A 100 7.84 -1.65 3.26
CA HIS A 100 8.64 -0.94 4.25
C HIS A 100 7.88 0.24 4.87
N ALA A 101 7.21 1.06 4.05
CA ALA A 101 6.40 2.17 4.54
C ALA A 101 5.27 1.68 5.46
N ALA A 102 4.58 0.60 5.07
CA ALA A 102 3.49 0.00 5.84
C ALA A 102 3.99 -0.57 7.18
N VAL A 103 5.10 -1.32 7.18
CA VAL A 103 5.70 -1.89 8.40
C VAL A 103 6.14 -0.79 9.37
N ARG A 104 6.74 0.28 8.87
CA ARG A 104 7.10 1.43 9.70
C ARG A 104 5.88 2.14 10.29
N GLU A 105 4.82 2.31 9.52
CA GLU A 105 3.58 2.92 10.01
C GLU A 105 2.98 2.10 11.17
N VAL A 106 2.95 0.78 11.04
CA VAL A 106 2.53 -0.15 12.11
C VAL A 106 3.44 -0.02 13.33
N GLY A 107 4.76 -0.05 13.12
CA GLY A 107 5.75 0.04 14.20
C GLY A 107 5.65 1.31 15.03
N HIS A 108 5.41 2.46 14.40
CA HIS A 108 5.21 3.73 15.12
C HIS A 108 3.98 3.70 16.04
N ARG A 109 2.96 2.94 15.71
CA ARG A 109 1.71 2.86 16.46
C ARG A 109 1.75 1.84 17.59
N HIS A 110 2.45 0.72 17.39
CA HIS A 110 2.39 -0.43 18.31
C HIS A 110 3.61 -0.58 19.23
N ARG A 111 4.66 0.22 19.04
CA ARG A 111 5.85 0.30 19.92
C ARG A 111 6.55 -1.04 20.16
N ASP A 112 6.62 -1.89 19.15
CA ASP A 112 7.41 -3.13 19.17
C ASP A 112 8.59 -3.01 18.18
N PRO A 113 9.68 -2.33 18.55
CA PRO A 113 10.77 -2.03 17.65
C PRO A 113 11.50 -3.29 17.18
N ASP A 114 11.71 -4.26 18.04
CA ASP A 114 12.51 -5.46 17.73
C ASP A 114 11.86 -6.29 16.61
N ARG A 115 10.54 -6.46 16.68
CA ARG A 115 9.78 -7.20 15.65
C ARG A 115 9.69 -6.42 14.35
N VAL A 116 9.46 -5.13 14.43
CA VAL A 116 9.43 -4.23 13.27
C VAL A 116 10.79 -4.23 12.56
N ASP A 117 11.88 -4.19 13.31
CA ASP A 117 13.23 -4.21 12.77
C ASP A 117 13.56 -5.58 12.14
N ALA A 118 13.11 -6.69 12.72
CA ALA A 118 13.26 -8.00 12.13
C ALA A 118 12.60 -8.07 10.74
N VAL A 119 11.34 -7.65 10.63
CA VAL A 119 10.62 -7.62 9.33
C VAL A 119 11.23 -6.60 8.37
N ALA A 120 11.66 -5.43 8.85
CA ALA A 120 12.37 -4.44 8.03
C ALA A 120 13.68 -5.00 7.45
N GLY A 121 14.36 -5.89 8.19
CA GLY A 121 15.53 -6.62 7.71
C GLY A 121 15.20 -7.55 6.54
N VAL A 122 14.06 -8.26 6.60
CA VAL A 122 13.56 -9.11 5.48
C VAL A 122 13.21 -8.26 4.26
N VAL A 123 12.48 -7.14 4.47
CA VAL A 123 12.16 -6.20 3.39
C VAL A 123 13.42 -5.67 2.72
N LYS A 124 14.46 -5.38 3.49
CA LYS A 124 15.75 -4.93 2.97
C LYS A 124 16.46 -6.03 2.17
N ALA A 125 16.45 -7.27 2.65
CA ALA A 125 17.02 -8.42 1.93
C ALA A 125 16.31 -8.61 0.58
N PHE A 126 14.97 -8.60 0.57
CA PHE A 126 14.15 -8.66 -0.63
C PHE A 126 14.48 -7.53 -1.61
N ALA A 127 14.60 -6.29 -1.15
CA ALA A 127 14.92 -5.13 -1.98
C ALA A 127 16.30 -5.22 -2.64
N LEU A 128 17.30 -5.73 -1.91
CA LEU A 128 18.69 -5.81 -2.40
C LEU A 128 18.90 -6.88 -3.45
N ARG A 129 17.97 -7.83 -3.61
CA ARG A 129 17.96 -8.85 -4.67
C ARG A 129 17.40 -8.34 -6.00
N THR A 130 17.40 -7.05 -6.22
CA THR A 130 16.98 -6.44 -7.49
C THR A 130 17.83 -6.94 -8.65
N GLU A 131 17.18 -7.33 -9.75
CA GLU A 131 17.87 -7.80 -10.96
C GLU A 131 18.84 -6.76 -11.52
N LEU A 132 19.89 -7.25 -12.21
CA LEU A 132 20.92 -6.39 -12.83
C LEU A 132 20.36 -5.31 -13.78
N LYS A 133 19.20 -5.56 -14.38
CA LYS A 133 18.48 -4.62 -15.26
C LYS A 133 17.95 -3.39 -14.52
N ASP A 134 17.55 -3.56 -13.27
CA ASP A 134 16.93 -2.50 -12.44
C ASP A 134 17.97 -1.60 -11.75
N ARG A 135 19.27 -1.94 -11.83
CA ARG A 135 20.35 -1.14 -11.21
C ARG A 135 20.50 0.25 -11.83
N LYS A 136 19.90 0.52 -12.97
CA LYS A 136 20.01 1.80 -13.69
C LYS A 136 18.97 2.84 -13.28
N GLY A 137 18.69 3.04 -12.02
CA GLY A 137 17.92 4.24 -11.66
C GLY A 137 17.14 4.22 -10.36
N ILE A 138 16.75 3.09 -9.83
CA ILE A 138 16.00 3.04 -8.57
C ILE A 138 16.91 2.45 -7.49
N ARG A 139 17.22 3.27 -6.48
CA ARG A 139 18.00 2.83 -5.31
C ARG A 139 17.05 2.55 -4.15
N TRP A 140 17.35 1.52 -3.37
CA TRP A 140 16.74 1.35 -2.07
C TRP A 140 17.08 2.57 -1.20
N ASN A 141 16.08 3.36 -0.88
CA ASN A 141 16.19 4.53 -0.02
C ASN A 141 15.47 4.34 1.33
N GLY A 142 15.08 3.11 1.64
CA GLY A 142 14.60 2.78 2.98
C GLY A 142 15.73 3.03 3.98
N ALA A 143 15.70 4.18 4.62
CA ALA A 143 16.66 4.55 5.67
C ALA A 143 16.37 3.70 6.91
N THR A 144 16.93 2.50 6.96
CA THR A 144 16.98 1.71 8.17
C THR A 144 18.42 1.31 8.44
N ASP A 145 18.89 1.57 9.64
CA ASP A 145 20.16 1.06 10.14
C ASP A 145 20.09 -0.47 10.39
N VAL A 146 18.94 -1.06 10.12
CA VAL A 146 18.68 -2.48 10.27
C VAL A 146 19.47 -3.27 9.21
N ALA A 147 20.16 -4.33 9.64
CA ALA A 147 20.85 -5.23 8.75
C ALA A 147 19.85 -6.03 7.89
N ALA A 148 20.24 -6.36 6.64
CA ALA A 148 19.43 -7.25 5.81
C ALA A 148 19.40 -8.67 6.41
N ALA A 149 18.23 -9.27 6.50
CA ALA A 149 18.05 -10.64 6.98
C ALA A 149 18.52 -11.62 5.91
N LYS A 150 19.68 -12.25 6.15
CA LYS A 150 20.24 -13.22 5.20
C LYS A 150 19.42 -14.51 5.20
N GLY A 151 19.18 -15.07 4.00
CA GLY A 151 18.44 -16.31 3.82
C GLY A 151 16.92 -16.16 3.99
N ARG A 152 16.40 -14.94 3.96
CA ARG A 152 14.97 -14.64 4.00
C ARG A 152 14.59 -13.71 2.85
N ALA A 153 13.65 -14.15 2.01
CA ALA A 153 13.14 -13.43 0.84
C ALA A 153 14.27 -12.91 -0.09
N ASP A 154 15.37 -13.64 -0.19
CA ASP A 154 16.59 -13.26 -0.91
C ASP A 154 17.12 -14.38 -1.84
N SER A 155 16.29 -15.35 -2.21
CA SER A 155 16.66 -16.46 -3.11
C SER A 155 16.98 -15.98 -4.52
N GLY A 156 16.36 -14.88 -4.96
CA GLY A 156 16.42 -14.35 -6.32
C GLY A 156 15.21 -14.77 -7.17
N ASP A 157 14.43 -15.76 -6.73
CA ASP A 157 13.14 -16.07 -7.30
C ASP A 157 12.09 -15.10 -6.73
N LEU A 158 11.42 -14.35 -7.62
CA LEU A 158 10.49 -13.32 -7.18
C LEU A 158 9.27 -13.90 -6.47
N GLU A 159 8.74 -15.02 -6.95
CA GLU A 159 7.51 -15.61 -6.42
C GLU A 159 7.77 -16.19 -5.02
N LEU A 160 8.85 -16.92 -4.85
CA LEU A 160 9.26 -17.47 -3.56
C LEU A 160 9.56 -16.35 -2.56
N ASP A 161 10.33 -15.36 -2.97
CA ASP A 161 10.71 -14.23 -2.12
C ASP A 161 9.50 -13.40 -1.69
N LEU A 162 8.47 -13.24 -2.57
CA LEU A 162 7.22 -12.57 -2.22
C LEU A 162 6.42 -13.35 -1.17
N VAL A 163 6.34 -14.67 -1.30
CA VAL A 163 5.65 -15.52 -0.32
C VAL A 163 6.31 -15.39 1.05
N GLU A 164 7.63 -15.47 1.13
CA GLU A 164 8.36 -15.31 2.39
C GLU A 164 8.17 -13.91 2.97
N LEU A 165 8.33 -12.87 2.17
CA LEU A 165 8.14 -11.48 2.59
C LEU A 165 6.75 -11.25 3.19
N PHE A 166 5.70 -11.67 2.47
CA PHE A 166 4.33 -11.47 2.95
C PHE A 166 3.97 -12.37 4.13
N THR A 167 4.61 -13.51 4.28
CA THR A 167 4.47 -14.35 5.47
C THR A 167 4.98 -13.62 6.71
N ASP A 168 6.20 -13.06 6.66
CA ASP A 168 6.77 -12.32 7.78
C ASP A 168 5.93 -11.07 8.13
N VAL A 169 5.44 -10.36 7.11
CA VAL A 169 4.56 -9.20 7.30
C VAL A 169 3.22 -9.60 7.93
N ALA A 170 2.64 -10.73 7.51
CA ALA A 170 1.38 -11.23 8.06
C ALA A 170 1.55 -11.70 9.51
N GLU A 171 2.68 -12.32 9.85
CA GLU A 171 3.02 -12.71 11.23
C GLU A 171 3.15 -11.47 12.14
N LEU A 172 3.86 -10.44 11.69
CA LEU A 172 3.92 -9.17 12.42
C LEU A 172 2.52 -8.59 12.65
N GLY A 173 1.70 -8.54 11.61
CA GLY A 173 0.33 -8.03 11.70
C GLY A 173 -0.53 -8.82 12.69
N ARG A 174 -0.46 -10.16 12.65
CA ARG A 174 -1.18 -11.02 13.58
C ARG A 174 -0.79 -10.79 15.03
N ASP A 175 0.50 -10.64 15.30
CA ASP A 175 1.02 -10.43 16.64
C ASP A 175 0.64 -9.07 17.22
N LEU A 176 0.51 -8.08 16.37
CA LEU A 176 0.09 -6.73 16.74
C LEU A 176 -1.43 -6.50 16.66
N GLY A 177 -2.20 -7.52 16.21
CA GLY A 177 -3.65 -7.43 16.04
C GLY A 177 -4.11 -6.47 14.95
N VAL A 178 -3.24 -6.21 13.96
CA VAL A 178 -3.50 -5.33 12.81
C VAL A 178 -3.06 -6.00 11.52
N GLY A 179 -3.30 -5.35 10.38
CA GLY A 179 -2.86 -5.85 9.09
C GLY A 179 -2.02 -4.84 8.32
N VAL A 180 -1.57 -5.30 7.17
CA VAL A 180 -0.94 -4.47 6.13
C VAL A 180 -1.78 -4.60 4.86
N ALA A 181 -2.09 -3.44 4.21
CA ALA A 181 -2.93 -3.34 3.01
C ALA A 181 -2.28 -2.48 1.92
#